data_65b207df3192c1a121f558ae5fcf328f
#
_entry.id   65b207df3192c1a121f558ae5fcf328f
#
_cell.length_a   1.000
_cell.length_b   1.000
_cell.length_c   1.000
_cell.angle_alpha   90.00
_cell.angle_beta   90.00
_cell.angle_gamma   90.00
#
_symmetry.space_group_name_H-M   'P 1'
#
loop_
_entity.id
_entity.type
_entity.pdbx_description
1 polymer ?
#
loop_
_entity_poly.entity_id
_entity_poly.type
_entity_poly.pdbx_seq_one_letter_code
_entity_poly.pdbx_strand_id
1 'polypeptide(L)' 'MAKVRVTQIRSLIGETQKHRGTLRALGLRRIGQTVEHDDGPVLAGMLRKVRHLVKVENG' A
#
# COMPACT_ATOMS: atom_id res chain seq x y z
N MET A 1 -16.11 -7.57 -9.49
CA MET A 1 -15.07 -7.68 -8.50
C MET A 1 -14.48 -6.33 -8.22
N ALA A 2 -14.38 -5.98 -6.96
CA ALA A 2 -13.95 -4.65 -6.57
C ALA A 2 -12.44 -4.51 -6.70
N LYS A 3 -12.01 -3.36 -7.17
CA LYS A 3 -10.60 -3.00 -7.18
C LYS A 3 -10.35 -1.87 -6.20
N VAL A 4 -9.16 -1.87 -5.63
CA VAL A 4 -8.75 -0.91 -4.63
C VAL A 4 -7.54 -0.16 -5.15
N ARG A 5 -7.58 1.17 -5.05
CA ARG A 5 -6.43 2.02 -5.40
C ARG A 5 -5.68 2.37 -4.13
N VAL A 6 -4.40 2.13 -4.16
CA VAL A 6 -3.52 2.41 -3.02
C VAL A 6 -2.49 3.43 -3.46
N THR A 7 -2.43 4.55 -2.77
CA THR A 7 -1.50 5.63 -3.07
C THR A 7 -0.55 5.81 -1.89
N GLN A 8 0.73 5.84 -2.16
CA GLN A 8 1.73 6.10 -1.13
C GLN A 8 1.72 7.59 -0.80
N ILE A 9 1.45 7.92 0.47
CA ILE A 9 1.36 9.31 0.91
C ILE A 9 2.51 9.74 1.80
N ARG A 10 3.35 8.80 2.24
CA ARG A 10 4.48 9.09 3.11
C ARG A 10 5.75 8.40 2.62
N SER A 11 6.89 9.00 2.95
CA SER A 11 8.20 8.45 2.61
C SER A 11 8.47 7.15 3.38
N LEU A 12 9.28 6.28 2.77
CA LEU A 12 9.76 5.06 3.42
C LEU A 12 10.96 5.31 4.33
N ILE A 13 11.50 6.53 4.33
CA ILE A 13 12.65 6.88 5.16
C ILE A 13 12.26 6.75 6.63
N GLY A 14 13.03 5.96 7.38
CA GLY A 14 12.74 5.71 8.79
C GLY A 14 11.79 4.56 9.06
N GLU A 15 11.22 3.95 8.02
CA GLU A 15 10.33 2.81 8.22
C GLU A 15 11.10 1.50 8.36
N THR A 16 10.48 0.53 9.04
CA THR A 16 11.09 -0.78 9.20
C THR A 16 11.14 -1.52 7.87
N GLN A 17 12.05 -2.50 7.79
CA GLN A 17 12.16 -3.32 6.58
C GLN A 17 10.86 -4.08 6.28
N LYS A 18 10.12 -4.44 7.32
CA LYS A 18 8.84 -5.14 7.13
C LYS A 18 7.85 -4.26 6.38
N HIS A 19 7.75 -3.00 6.76
CA HIS A 19 6.85 -2.06 6.08
C HIS A 19 7.33 -1.77 4.67
N ARG A 20 8.63 -1.61 4.48
CA ARG A 20 9.20 -1.43 3.14
C ARG A 20 8.92 -2.62 2.25
N GLY A 21 9.08 -3.83 2.78
CA GLY A 21 8.80 -5.05 2.05
C GLY A 21 7.32 -5.15 1.66
N THR A 22 6.43 -4.78 2.56
CA THR A 22 5.00 -4.79 2.29
C THR A 22 4.64 -3.81 1.18
N LEU A 23 5.18 -2.58 1.23
CA LEU A 23 4.92 -1.60 0.18
C LEU A 23 5.51 -2.03 -1.16
N ARG A 24 6.69 -2.66 -1.13
CA ARG A 24 7.30 -3.18 -2.35
C ARG A 24 6.42 -4.29 -2.96
N ALA A 25 5.87 -5.16 -2.13
CA ALA A 25 4.96 -6.20 -2.59
C ALA A 25 3.70 -5.62 -3.19
N LEU A 26 3.26 -4.45 -2.70
CA LEU A 26 2.13 -3.73 -3.28
C LEU A 26 2.49 -3.00 -4.57
N GLY A 27 3.78 -2.84 -4.85
CA GLY A 27 4.25 -2.13 -6.04
C GLY A 27 4.52 -0.65 -5.80
N LEU A 28 4.53 -0.22 -4.56
CA LEU A 28 4.75 1.19 -4.20
C LEU A 28 6.21 1.43 -3.84
N ARG A 29 6.82 2.43 -4.47
CA ARG A 29 8.23 2.74 -4.26
C ARG A 29 8.49 4.20 -3.91
N ARG A 30 7.55 5.10 -4.21
CA ARG A 30 7.74 6.52 -3.98
C ARG A 30 6.43 7.20 -3.61
N ILE A 31 6.54 8.35 -2.97
CA ILE A 31 5.37 9.16 -2.61
C ILE A 31 4.62 9.58 -3.86
N GLY A 32 3.32 9.50 -3.80
CA GLY A 32 2.45 9.89 -4.91
C GLY A 32 2.18 8.78 -5.91
N GLN A 33 2.88 7.65 -5.80
CA GLN A 33 2.64 6.52 -6.68
C GLN A 33 1.34 5.84 -6.30
N THR A 34 0.53 5.54 -7.30
CA THR A 34 -0.75 4.84 -7.12
C THR A 34 -0.70 3.51 -7.84
N VAL A 35 -1.18 2.47 -7.18
CA VAL A 35 -1.32 1.15 -7.78
C VAL A 35 -2.74 0.64 -7.53
N GLU A 36 -3.18 -0.25 -8.40
CA GLU A 36 -4.51 -0.85 -8.31
C GLU A 36 -4.38 -2.34 -8.05
N HIS A 37 -5.15 -2.84 -7.10
CA HIS A 37 -5.15 -4.25 -6.73
C HIS A 37 -6.57 -4.76 -6.60
N ASP A 38 -6.73 -6.05 -6.78
CA ASP A 38 -8.01 -6.69 -6.50
C ASP A 38 -8.23 -6.75 -5.00
N ASP A 39 -9.44 -6.39 -4.58
CA ASP A 39 -9.80 -6.46 -3.17
C ASP A 39 -9.82 -7.92 -2.72
N GLY A 40 -9.23 -8.17 -1.56
CA GLY A 40 -9.17 -9.52 -1.02
C GLY A 40 -8.51 -9.55 0.35
N PRO A 41 -8.58 -10.71 1.03
CA PRO A 41 -8.05 -10.82 2.41
C PRO A 41 -6.54 -10.63 2.49
N VAL A 42 -5.80 -11.04 1.47
CA VAL A 42 -4.34 -10.86 1.45
C VAL A 42 -4.00 -9.38 1.37
N LEU A 43 -4.68 -8.66 0.47
CA LEU A 43 -4.48 -7.22 0.32
C LEU A 43 -4.86 -6.49 1.61
N ALA A 44 -5.98 -6.84 2.22
CA ALA A 44 -6.43 -6.23 3.45
C ALA A 44 -5.39 -6.39 4.56
N GLY A 45 -4.77 -7.56 4.66
CA GLY A 45 -3.72 -7.81 5.64
C GLY A 45 -2.50 -6.95 5.43
N MET A 46 -2.09 -6.78 4.17
CA MET A 46 -0.95 -5.92 3.84
C MET A 46 -1.24 -4.45 4.11
N LEU A 47 -2.43 -3.99 3.74
CA LEU A 47 -2.81 -2.59 3.95
C LEU A 47 -2.91 -2.25 5.43
N ARG A 48 -3.36 -3.20 6.25
CA ARG A 48 -3.46 -2.99 7.68
C ARG A 48 -2.09 -2.66 8.30
N LYS A 49 -1.03 -3.24 7.77
CA LYS A 49 0.32 -3.01 8.28
C LYS A 49 0.88 -1.65 7.88
N VAL A 50 0.48 -1.14 6.73
CA VAL A 50 1.08 0.09 6.18
C VAL A 50 0.06 1.21 5.94
N ARG A 51 -1.12 1.11 6.54
CA ARG A 51 -2.18 2.10 6.29
C ARG A 51 -1.77 3.52 6.66
N HIS A 52 -0.83 3.67 7.57
CA HIS A 52 -0.31 4.99 7.95
C HIS A 52 0.59 5.61 6.87
N LEU A 53 0.96 4.82 5.88
CA LEU A 53 1.84 5.25 4.80
C LEU A 53 1.11 5.41 3.47
N VAL A 54 -0.13 4.95 3.41
CA VAL A 54 -0.88 4.93 2.15
C VAL A 54 -2.30 5.44 2.35
N LYS A 55 -2.89 5.86 1.24
CA LYS A 55 -4.30 6.20 1.18
C LYS A 55 -4.99 5.16 0.31
N VAL A 56 -6.09 4.61 0.79
CA VAL A 56 -6.82 3.56 0.09
C VAL A 56 -8.14 4.12 -0.42
N GLU A 57 -8.42 3.91 -1.69
CA GLU A 57 -9.67 4.31 -2.31
C GLU A 57 -10.27 3.12 -3.04
N ASN A 58 -11.58 2.98 -2.92
CA ASN A 58 -12.30 1.97 -3.70
C ASN A 58 -12.43 2.48 -5.13
N GLY A 59 -11.96 1.65 -6.05
CA GLY A 59 -11.95 2.00 -7.46
C GLY A 59 -13.27 1.87 -8.17
#